data_2edcb5f9a327ffb466b15a5f950f9124
#
_entry.id   2edcb5f9a327ffb466b15a5f950f9124
#
_cell.length_a   1.000
_cell.length_b   1.000
_cell.length_c   1.000
_cell.angle_alpha   90.00
_cell.angle_beta   90.00
_cell.angle_gamma   90.00
#
_symmetry.space_group_name_H-M   'P 1'
#
loop_
_entity.id
_entity.type
_entity.pdbx_description
1 polymer ?
#
loop_
_entity_poly.entity_id
_entity_poly.type
_entity_poly.pdbx_seq_one_letter_code
_entity_poly.pdbx_strand_id
1 'polypeptide(L)'
;MRVDKYLKVARILKRREVGKQLALNERLFINDKVAKASSEVKVGDIIRIAFGHREISVRVLDIRETASKQQAFEMYEVIEEKRENIV
;
A
#
# COMPACT_ATOMS: atom_id res chain seq x y z
N MET A 1 -6.90 10.04 -5.05
CA MET A 1 -5.56 10.13 -4.41
C MET A 1 -4.61 9.15 -5.06
N ARG A 2 -3.38 9.55 -5.30
CA ARG A 2 -2.33 8.67 -5.81
C ARG A 2 -1.98 7.61 -4.76
N VAL A 3 -1.69 6.40 -5.23
CA VAL A 3 -1.38 5.29 -4.33
C VAL A 3 -0.12 5.53 -3.50
N ASP A 4 0.90 6.18 -4.07
CA ASP A 4 2.13 6.48 -3.34
C ASP A 4 1.86 7.42 -2.16
N LYS A 5 1.00 8.41 -2.35
CA LYS A 5 0.58 9.31 -1.27
C LYS A 5 -0.27 8.57 -0.23
N TYR A 6 -1.20 7.75 -0.68
CA TYR A 6 -2.07 6.98 0.21
C TYR A 6 -1.23 6.12 1.17
N LEU A 7 -0.26 5.38 0.64
CA LEU A 7 0.59 4.50 1.44
C LEU A 7 1.41 5.28 2.48
N LYS A 8 1.81 6.50 2.14
CA LYS A 8 2.51 7.39 3.08
C LYS A 8 1.56 7.92 4.16
N VAL A 9 0.39 8.43 3.77
CA VAL A 9 -0.59 8.98 4.73
C VAL A 9 -1.10 7.90 5.66
N ALA A 10 -1.39 6.72 5.15
CA ALA A 10 -1.82 5.57 5.94
C ALA A 10 -0.70 4.95 6.78
N ARG A 11 0.52 5.49 6.67
CA ARG A 11 1.72 5.06 7.41
C ARG A 11 2.09 3.59 7.18
N ILE A 12 1.65 3.03 6.06
CA ILE A 12 2.07 1.70 5.61
C ILE A 12 3.54 1.79 5.17
N LEU A 13 3.89 2.88 4.50
CA LEU A 13 5.27 3.20 4.13
C LEU A 13 5.70 4.48 4.84
N LYS A 14 6.94 4.54 5.29
CA LYS A 14 7.48 5.73 5.97
C LYS A 14 7.71 6.89 5.03
N ARG A 15 8.08 6.59 3.78
CA ARG A 15 8.42 7.60 2.78
C ARG A 15 7.69 7.33 1.48
N ARG A 16 7.23 8.37 0.82
CA ARG A 16 6.55 8.29 -0.46
C ARG A 16 7.45 7.70 -1.56
N GLU A 17 8.75 7.99 -1.50
CA GLU A 17 9.73 7.46 -2.45
C GLU A 17 9.80 5.94 -2.46
N VAL A 18 9.56 5.30 -1.32
CA VAL A 18 9.52 3.84 -1.24
C VAL A 18 8.41 3.30 -2.12
N GLY A 19 7.23 3.93 -2.08
CA GLY A 19 6.12 3.56 -2.95
C GLY A 19 6.45 3.72 -4.43
N LYS A 20 7.17 4.78 -4.78
CA LYS A 20 7.63 4.99 -6.17
C LYS A 20 8.60 3.92 -6.61
N GLN A 21 9.55 3.54 -5.75
CA GLN A 21 10.50 2.49 -6.06
C GLN A 21 9.84 1.13 -6.22
N LEU A 22 8.88 0.82 -5.36
CA LEU A 22 8.11 -0.42 -5.47
C LEU A 22 7.35 -0.48 -6.79
N ALA A 23 6.73 0.62 -7.18
CA ALA A 23 5.98 0.70 -8.45
C ALA A 23 6.91 0.52 -9.64
N LEU A 24 8.10 1.15 -9.63
CA LEU A 24 9.08 1.03 -10.70
C LEU A 24 9.59 -0.41 -10.85
N ASN A 25 9.65 -1.16 -9.77
CA ASN A 25 10.09 -2.54 -9.76
C ASN A 25 8.94 -3.55 -9.92
N GLU A 26 7.75 -3.07 -10.28
CA GLU A 26 6.56 -3.89 -10.47
C GLU A 26 6.20 -4.71 -9.22
N ARG A 27 6.39 -4.11 -8.05
CA ARG A 27 6.09 -4.72 -6.74
C ARG A 27 4.90 -4.10 -6.04
N LEU A 28 4.14 -3.28 -6.75
CA LEU A 28 2.94 -2.61 -6.25
C LEU A 28 1.78 -2.98 -7.16
N PHE A 29 0.70 -3.47 -6.55
CA PHE A 29 -0.48 -3.93 -7.29
C PHE A 29 -1.74 -3.32 -6.70
N ILE A 30 -2.68 -2.97 -7.54
CA ILE A 30 -4.03 -2.56 -7.14
C ILE A 30 -5.01 -3.48 -7.84
N ASN A 31 -5.81 -4.21 -7.06
CA ASN A 31 -6.77 -5.18 -7.59
C ASN A 31 -6.11 -6.18 -8.56
N ASP A 32 -4.95 -6.70 -8.16
CA ASP A 32 -4.15 -7.69 -8.89
C ASP A 32 -3.53 -7.19 -10.21
N LYS A 33 -3.52 -5.88 -10.43
CA LYS A 33 -2.85 -5.28 -11.59
C LYS A 33 -1.64 -4.49 -11.13
N VAL A 34 -0.54 -4.60 -11.86
CA VAL A 34 0.65 -3.79 -11.60
C VAL A 34 0.26 -2.32 -11.63
N ALA A 35 0.62 -1.59 -10.58
CA ALA A 35 0.27 -0.19 -10.44
C ALA A 35 1.49 0.71 -10.65
N LYS A 36 1.24 1.91 -11.12
CA LYS A 36 2.23 3.00 -11.12
C LYS A 36 2.11 3.77 -9.82
N ALA A 37 3.16 4.50 -9.44
CA ALA A 37 3.11 5.36 -8.25
C ALA A 37 1.96 6.37 -8.30
N SER A 38 1.61 6.82 -9.50
CA SER A 38 0.53 7.78 -9.73
C SER A 38 -0.86 7.16 -9.87
N SER A 39 -0.97 5.84 -9.81
CA SER A 39 -2.26 5.16 -9.92
C SER A 39 -3.21 5.64 -8.82
N GLU A 40 -4.47 5.83 -9.18
CA GLU A 40 -5.51 6.27 -8.25
C GLU A 40 -5.99 5.11 -7.38
N VAL A 41 -6.24 5.40 -6.11
CA VAL A 41 -6.87 4.45 -5.19
C VAL A 41 -8.26 4.94 -4.81
N LYS A 42 -9.15 3.99 -4.56
CA LYS A 42 -10.53 4.23 -4.12
C LYS A 42 -10.84 3.34 -2.94
N VAL A 43 -11.79 3.75 -2.13
CA VAL A 43 -12.31 2.91 -1.05
C VAL A 43 -12.78 1.56 -1.63
N GLY A 44 -12.36 0.49 -1.02
CA GLY A 44 -12.64 -0.88 -1.46
C GLY A 44 -11.54 -1.52 -2.29
N ASP A 45 -10.59 -0.73 -2.80
CA ASP A 45 -9.45 -1.28 -3.55
C ASP A 45 -8.57 -2.13 -2.65
N ILE A 46 -7.96 -3.15 -3.23
CA ILE A 46 -7.00 -4.01 -2.55
C ILE A 46 -5.62 -3.68 -3.10
N ILE A 47 -4.74 -3.23 -2.22
CA ILE A 47 -3.36 -2.89 -2.55
C ILE A 47 -2.47 -4.02 -2.05
N ARG A 48 -1.67 -4.59 -2.94
CA ARG A 48 -0.70 -5.62 -2.61
C ARG A 48 0.71 -5.06 -2.80
N ILE A 49 1.54 -5.23 -1.80
CA ILE A 49 2.91 -4.71 -1.78
C ILE A 49 3.86 -5.87 -1.54
N ALA A 50 4.81 -6.05 -2.46
CA ALA A 50 5.82 -7.10 -2.35
C ALA A 50 7.16 -6.51 -1.89
N PHE A 51 7.57 -6.82 -0.65
CA PHE A 51 8.84 -6.40 -0.08
C PHE A 51 9.78 -7.59 -0.01
N GLY A 52 10.71 -7.74 -0.93
CA GLY A 52 11.66 -8.84 -0.82
C GLY A 52 10.99 -10.16 -0.49
N HIS A 53 11.12 -10.63 0.76
CA HIS A 53 10.55 -11.91 1.22
C HIS A 53 9.18 -11.78 1.87
N ARG A 54 8.60 -10.60 1.88
CA ARG A 54 7.34 -10.31 2.54
C ARG A 54 6.35 -9.70 1.56
N GLU A 55 5.11 -10.12 1.66
CA GLU A 55 4.02 -9.56 0.85
C GLU A 55 2.86 -9.22 1.77
N ILE A 56 2.31 -8.04 1.62
CA ILE A 56 1.17 -7.59 2.41
C ILE A 56 0.07 -7.10 1.46
N SER A 57 -1.17 -7.50 1.76
CA SER A 57 -2.36 -7.02 1.05
C SER A 57 -3.26 -6.29 2.03
N VAL A 58 -3.68 -5.10 1.66
CA VAL A 58 -4.57 -4.27 2.47
C VAL A 58 -5.77 -3.83 1.66
N ARG A 59 -6.93 -3.72 2.33
CA ARG A 59 -8.12 -3.11 1.73
C ARG A 59 -8.19 -1.66 2.14
N VAL A 60 -8.45 -0.78 1.19
CA VAL A 60 -8.65 0.65 1.43
C VAL A 60 -10.02 0.84 2.08
N LEU A 61 -10.05 1.36 3.31
CA LEU A 61 -11.29 1.64 4.04
C LEU A 61 -11.68 3.11 3.97
N ASP A 62 -10.70 4.01 3.94
CA ASP A 62 -10.92 5.44 3.93
C ASP A 62 -9.76 6.13 3.23
N ILE A 63 -10.02 7.31 2.66
CA ILE A 63 -9.01 8.12 1.98
C ILE A 63 -9.01 9.49 2.64
N ARG A 64 -7.85 9.89 3.17
CA ARG A 64 -7.64 11.18 3.84
C ARG A 64 -6.39 11.84 3.31
N GLU A 65 -6.42 13.17 3.19
CA GLU A 65 -5.25 13.95 2.76
C GLU A 65 -4.14 13.94 3.81
N THR A 66 -4.53 13.92 5.08
CA THR A 66 -3.62 13.80 6.22
C THR A 66 -4.26 12.89 7.26
N ALA A 67 -3.44 12.25 8.07
CA ALA A 67 -3.92 11.40 9.15
C ALA A 67 -2.93 11.37 10.29
N SER A 68 -3.44 11.42 11.54
CA SER A 68 -2.64 11.12 12.72
C SER A 68 -2.29 9.64 12.70
N LYS A 69 -1.38 9.22 13.60
CA LYS A 69 -1.01 7.81 13.70
C LYS A 69 -2.23 6.91 13.95
N GLN A 70 -3.14 7.34 14.82
CA GLN A 70 -4.35 6.58 15.10
C GLN A 70 -5.31 6.56 13.92
N GLN A 71 -5.52 7.70 13.26
CA GLN A 71 -6.39 7.79 12.10
C GLN A 71 -5.86 6.97 10.92
N ALA A 72 -4.54 6.84 10.81
CA ALA A 72 -3.93 6.04 9.75
C ALA A 72 -4.36 4.57 9.82
N PHE A 73 -4.50 4.01 11.02
CA PHE A 73 -4.97 2.63 11.20
C PHE A 73 -6.42 2.43 10.77
N GLU A 74 -7.20 3.51 10.72
CA GLU A 74 -8.60 3.46 10.28
C GLU A 74 -8.74 3.52 8.75
N MET A 75 -7.66 3.81 8.04
CA MET A 75 -7.67 3.97 6.59
C MET A 75 -7.61 2.63 5.85
N TYR A 76 -7.18 1.57 6.50
CA TYR A 76 -6.99 0.28 5.85
C TYR A 76 -7.19 -0.88 6.82
N GLU A 77 -7.43 -2.06 6.27
CA GLU A 77 -7.34 -3.32 7.02
C GLU A 77 -6.40 -4.27 6.29
N VAL A 78 -5.60 -4.99 7.06
CA VAL A 78 -4.72 -6.02 6.50
C VAL A 78 -5.57 -7.24 6.19
N ILE A 79 -5.58 -7.66 4.92
CA ILE A 79 -6.32 -8.83 4.46
C ILE A 79 -5.44 -10.06 4.53
N GLU A 80 -4.19 -9.92 4.10
CA GLU A 80 -3.26 -11.04 4.02
C GLU A 80 -1.85 -10.54 4.20
N GLU A 81 -1.04 -11.33 4.89
CA GLU A 81 0.39 -11.10 5.01
C GLU A 81 1.10 -12.43 4.79
N LYS A 82 2.00 -12.45 3.82
CA LYS A 82 2.79 -13.63 3.50
C LYS A 82 4.26 -13.34 3.74
N ARG A 83 4.95 -14.31 4.34
CA ARG A 83 6.40 -14.29 4.47
C ARG A 83 6.95 -15.55 3.85
N GLU A 84 7.99 -15.39 3.05
CA GLU A 84 8.71 -16.52 2.51
C GLU A 84 9.55 -17.15 3.62
N ASN A 85 9.33 -18.43 3.87
CA ASN A 85 10.16 -19.18 4.82
C ASN A 85 11.47 -19.55 4.12
N ILE A 86 12.52 -18.87 4.50
CA ILE A 86 13.87 -19.24 4.07
C ILE A 86 14.39 -20.19 5.15
N VAL A 87 14.48 -21.44 4.78
CA VAL A 87 15.06 -22.46 5.64
C VAL A 87 16.55 -22.61 5.32
#